data_59024c13345ad1af617cd759ce3e6b5e
#
_entry.id   59024c13345ad1af617cd759ce3e6b5e
#
_cell.length_a   1.000
_cell.length_b   1.000
_cell.length_c   1.000
_cell.angle_alpha   90.00
_cell.angle_beta   90.00
_cell.angle_gamma   90.00
#
_symmetry.space_group_name_H-M   'P 1'
#
loop_
_entity.id
_entity.type
_entity.pdbx_description
1 polymer ?
#
loop_
_entity_poly.entity_id
_entity_poly.type
_entity_poly.pdbx_seq_one_letter_code
_entity_poly.pdbx_strand_id
1 'polypeptide(L)'
;LGGLVQRDNFRAIYATIQELRSQGIAISEEAFRDGLRNVVSLTGLRGRWEVLSQHPTLICDTAHNEDGVRYIVDQLRSLQCPLHIIFGMVNDKDIRGVLQRLPKEARYYFTAASVPRALAPEDLQALAELYGLQGATYPNVHEALVAARKAANPDTDVLFVGGSNFLISDLLADFSTTDIN
;
A
#
# COMPACT_ATOMS: atom_id res chain seq x y z
N LEU A 1 -13.14 -1.92 -1.40
CA LEU A 1 -11.76 -1.74 -0.93
C LEU A 1 -11.22 -3.08 -0.43
N GLY A 2 -9.98 -3.39 -0.82
CA GLY A 2 -9.23 -4.54 -0.31
C GLY A 2 -8.58 -4.25 1.05
N GLY A 3 -7.90 -5.28 1.60
CA GLY A 3 -7.12 -5.16 2.83
C GLY A 3 -7.84 -5.60 4.10
N LEU A 4 -7.10 -6.30 4.96
CA LEU A 4 -7.63 -6.84 6.24
C LEU A 4 -8.11 -5.73 7.19
N VAL A 5 -7.44 -4.58 7.20
CA VAL A 5 -7.78 -3.40 8.01
C VAL A 5 -9.21 -2.89 7.74
N GLN A 6 -9.77 -3.17 6.55
CA GLN A 6 -11.12 -2.72 6.21
C GLN A 6 -12.22 -3.37 7.06
N ARG A 7 -11.95 -4.53 7.67
CA ARG A 7 -12.88 -5.17 8.64
C ARG A 7 -13.07 -4.31 9.89
N ASP A 8 -11.99 -3.71 10.39
CA ASP A 8 -12.06 -2.86 11.57
C ASP A 8 -12.63 -1.48 11.22
N ASN A 9 -12.25 -0.93 10.06
CA ASN A 9 -12.84 0.30 9.54
C ASN A 9 -14.36 0.16 9.34
N PHE A 10 -14.84 -0.99 8.86
CA PHE A 10 -16.26 -1.24 8.68
C PHE A 10 -17.06 -1.11 9.99
N ARG A 11 -16.51 -1.58 11.12
CA ARG A 11 -17.18 -1.44 12.42
C ARG A 11 -17.39 0.03 12.79
N ALA A 12 -16.37 0.87 12.59
CA ALA A 12 -16.45 2.29 12.85
C ALA A 12 -17.45 2.99 11.89
N ILE A 13 -17.40 2.66 10.59
CA ILE A 13 -18.33 3.17 9.58
C ILE A 13 -19.78 2.80 9.95
N TYR A 14 -20.02 1.54 10.31
CA TYR A 14 -21.36 1.08 10.70
C TYR A 14 -21.88 1.83 11.92
N ALA A 15 -21.07 1.95 12.98
CA ALA A 15 -21.46 2.70 14.17
C ALA A 15 -21.77 4.17 13.86
N THR A 16 -20.95 4.82 13.02
CA THR A 16 -21.16 6.20 12.58
C THR A 16 -22.49 6.35 11.81
N ILE A 17 -22.79 5.42 10.92
CA ILE A 17 -24.07 5.46 10.15
C ILE A 17 -25.28 5.27 11.07
N GLN A 18 -25.19 4.38 12.07
CA GLN A 18 -26.28 4.21 13.06
C GLN A 18 -26.49 5.48 13.88
N GLU A 19 -25.41 6.14 14.30
CA GLU A 19 -25.49 7.41 15.02
C GLU A 19 -26.11 8.52 14.17
N LEU A 20 -25.71 8.68 12.91
CA LEU A 20 -26.29 9.64 11.99
C LEU A 20 -27.80 9.41 11.77
N ARG A 21 -28.21 8.14 11.65
CA ARG A 21 -29.62 7.76 11.54
C ARG A 21 -30.41 8.13 12.81
N SER A 22 -29.83 7.92 14.00
CA SER A 22 -30.46 8.28 15.28
C SER A 22 -30.67 9.80 15.41
N GLN A 23 -29.80 10.59 14.79
CA GLN A 23 -29.91 12.05 14.72
C GLN A 23 -30.85 12.55 13.62
N GLY A 24 -31.58 11.64 12.95
CA GLY A 24 -32.58 12.00 11.94
C GLY A 24 -32.05 12.16 10.51
N ILE A 25 -30.78 11.82 10.24
CA ILE A 25 -30.24 11.83 8.88
C ILE A 25 -30.76 10.61 8.13
N ALA A 26 -31.49 10.84 7.05
CA ALA A 26 -32.10 9.78 6.24
C ALA A 26 -31.03 9.08 5.38
N ILE A 27 -30.54 7.94 5.85
CA ILE A 27 -29.63 7.05 5.11
C ILE A 27 -30.31 5.70 4.99
N SER A 28 -30.76 5.34 3.77
CA SER A 28 -31.38 4.02 3.55
C SER A 28 -30.33 2.89 3.66
N GLU A 29 -30.82 1.68 3.94
CA GLU A 29 -29.94 0.51 3.95
C GLU A 29 -29.35 0.22 2.57
N GLU A 30 -30.11 0.48 1.52
CA GLU A 30 -29.66 0.35 0.12
C GLU A 30 -28.53 1.34 -0.20
N ALA A 31 -28.70 2.62 0.11
CA ALA A 31 -27.65 3.64 -0.08
C ALA A 31 -26.37 3.32 0.70
N PHE A 32 -26.50 2.81 1.95
CA PHE A 32 -25.36 2.40 2.74
C PHE A 32 -24.60 1.23 2.10
N ARG A 33 -25.30 0.18 1.66
CA ARG A 33 -24.70 -0.98 1.01
C ARG A 33 -24.07 -0.63 -0.33
N ASP A 34 -24.76 0.22 -1.11
CA ASP A 34 -24.25 0.67 -2.41
C ASP A 34 -22.98 1.53 -2.26
N GLY A 35 -22.97 2.46 -1.31
CA GLY A 35 -21.79 3.26 -0.99
C GLY A 35 -20.59 2.40 -0.58
N LEU A 36 -20.80 1.34 0.20
CA LEU A 36 -19.73 0.40 0.58
C LEU A 36 -19.19 -0.41 -0.61
N ARG A 37 -20.08 -0.89 -1.49
CA ARG A 37 -19.70 -1.68 -2.67
C ARG A 37 -18.92 -0.85 -3.68
N ASN A 38 -19.41 0.38 -3.93
CA ASN A 38 -18.98 1.21 -5.02
C ASN A 38 -18.09 2.39 -4.57
N VAL A 39 -17.49 2.32 -3.35
CA VAL A 39 -16.71 3.43 -2.80
C VAL A 39 -15.61 3.90 -3.76
N VAL A 40 -14.91 2.98 -4.44
CA VAL A 40 -13.84 3.33 -5.40
C VAL A 40 -14.42 4.10 -6.60
N SER A 41 -15.44 3.58 -7.25
CA SER A 41 -16.05 4.21 -8.43
C SER A 41 -16.77 5.52 -8.08
N LEU A 42 -17.36 5.62 -6.88
CA LEU A 42 -18.06 6.82 -6.43
C LEU A 42 -17.14 7.95 -5.97
N THR A 43 -15.97 7.61 -5.42
CA THR A 43 -15.07 8.58 -4.75
C THR A 43 -13.72 8.74 -5.41
N GLY A 44 -13.32 7.82 -6.30
CA GLY A 44 -11.98 7.77 -6.84
C GLY A 44 -10.89 7.37 -5.83
N LEU A 45 -11.28 6.82 -4.65
CA LEU A 45 -10.33 6.42 -3.62
C LEU A 45 -9.48 5.24 -4.11
N ARG A 46 -8.16 5.42 -4.15
CA ARG A 46 -7.18 4.43 -4.60
C ARG A 46 -6.14 4.09 -3.55
N GLY A 47 -5.31 3.07 -3.81
CA GLY A 47 -4.17 2.72 -2.96
C GLY A 47 -4.57 2.08 -1.61
N ARG A 48 -5.61 1.25 -1.58
CA ARG A 48 -6.01 0.47 -0.41
C ARG A 48 -6.03 -1.01 -0.74
N TRP A 49 -4.87 -1.67 -0.61
CA TRP A 49 -4.64 -3.04 -1.08
C TRP A 49 -5.16 -3.21 -2.51
N GLU A 50 -4.74 -2.29 -3.36
CA GLU A 50 -5.20 -2.22 -4.74
C GLU A 50 -4.32 -3.08 -5.64
N VAL A 51 -4.94 -4.00 -6.39
CA VAL A 51 -4.25 -4.84 -7.37
C VAL A 51 -4.22 -4.09 -8.70
N LEU A 52 -3.02 -3.75 -9.17
CA LEU A 52 -2.79 -2.98 -10.40
C LEU A 52 -2.50 -3.86 -11.62
N SER A 53 -1.97 -5.06 -11.42
CA SER A 53 -1.76 -6.07 -12.47
C SER A 53 -1.78 -7.48 -11.87
N GLN A 54 -1.96 -8.48 -12.74
CA GLN A 54 -2.03 -9.90 -12.36
C GLN A 54 -0.75 -10.69 -12.73
N HIS A 55 0.02 -10.24 -13.72
CA HIS A 55 1.20 -10.93 -14.22
C HIS A 55 2.37 -9.96 -14.45
N PRO A 56 3.32 -9.87 -13.51
CA PRO A 56 3.26 -10.35 -12.13
C PRO A 56 2.18 -9.60 -11.33
N THR A 57 1.69 -10.24 -10.27
CA THR A 57 0.75 -9.58 -9.37
C THR A 57 1.41 -8.34 -8.74
N LEU A 58 0.84 -7.16 -8.98
CA LEU A 58 1.29 -5.90 -8.43
C LEU A 58 0.22 -5.32 -7.50
N ILE A 59 0.57 -5.13 -6.25
CA ILE A 59 -0.32 -4.58 -5.22
C ILE A 59 0.26 -3.29 -4.70
N CYS A 60 -0.57 -2.28 -4.45
CA CYS A 60 -0.16 -1.07 -3.75
C CYS A 60 -1.05 -0.76 -2.54
N ASP A 61 -0.45 -0.16 -1.51
CA ASP A 61 -1.16 0.31 -0.33
C ASP A 61 -0.49 1.54 0.29
N THR A 62 -1.31 2.47 0.77
CA THR A 62 -0.85 3.75 1.35
C THR A 62 -0.52 3.67 2.84
N ALA A 63 -0.52 2.49 3.46
CA ALA A 63 -0.11 2.33 4.85
C ALA A 63 1.32 2.85 5.05
N HIS A 64 1.50 3.72 6.05
CA HIS A 64 2.74 4.47 6.27
C HIS A 64 3.09 4.64 7.76
N ASN A 65 2.40 3.97 8.64
CA ASN A 65 2.67 3.91 10.07
C ASN A 65 2.72 2.46 10.56
N GLU A 66 3.21 2.24 11.78
CA GLU A 66 3.43 0.91 12.33
C GLU A 66 2.17 0.04 12.32
N ASP A 67 1.03 0.59 12.74
CA ASP A 67 -0.23 -0.17 12.79
C ASP A 67 -0.74 -0.54 11.40
N GLY A 68 -0.74 0.39 10.46
CA GLY A 68 -1.14 0.12 9.08
C GLY A 68 -0.26 -0.92 8.41
N VAL A 69 1.08 -0.79 8.57
CA VAL A 69 2.05 -1.73 8.00
C VAL A 69 1.92 -3.13 8.61
N ARG A 70 1.55 -3.27 9.88
CA ARG A 70 1.28 -4.58 10.49
C ARG A 70 0.21 -5.37 9.72
N TYR A 71 -0.92 -4.74 9.39
CA TYR A 71 -1.99 -5.39 8.59
C TYR A 71 -1.49 -5.77 7.18
N ILE A 72 -0.69 -4.91 6.56
CA ILE A 72 -0.11 -5.18 5.24
C ILE A 72 0.83 -6.38 5.30
N VAL A 73 1.73 -6.42 6.27
CA VAL A 73 2.68 -7.53 6.44
C VAL A 73 1.97 -8.86 6.71
N ASP A 74 0.97 -8.87 7.59
CA ASP A 74 0.16 -10.07 7.87
C ASP A 74 -0.51 -10.59 6.58
N GLN A 75 -1.03 -9.67 5.77
CA GLN A 75 -1.68 -10.01 4.50
C GLN A 75 -0.68 -10.47 3.44
N LEU A 76 0.49 -9.82 3.30
CA LEU A 76 1.55 -10.25 2.39
C LEU A 76 2.06 -11.65 2.74
N ARG A 77 2.30 -11.93 4.03
CA ARG A 77 2.71 -13.27 4.49
C ARG A 77 1.68 -14.36 4.22
N SER A 78 0.39 -14.02 4.26
CA SER A 78 -0.68 -14.97 3.94
C SER A 78 -0.70 -15.44 2.48
N LEU A 79 -0.04 -14.71 1.58
CA LEU A 79 0.08 -15.09 0.16
C LEU A 79 1.03 -16.28 -0.06
N GLN A 80 1.97 -16.51 0.88
CA GLN A 80 2.93 -17.63 0.82
C GLN A 80 3.73 -17.71 -0.49
N CYS A 81 4.12 -16.58 -1.03
CA CYS A 81 4.86 -16.45 -2.29
C CYS A 81 6.10 -15.57 -2.11
N PRO A 82 7.10 -15.61 -3.01
CA PRO A 82 8.20 -14.68 -3.01
C PRO A 82 7.72 -13.24 -3.16
N LEU A 83 8.30 -12.32 -2.36
CA LEU A 83 7.90 -10.93 -2.28
C LEU A 83 8.99 -9.99 -2.80
N HIS A 84 8.61 -9.08 -3.68
CA HIS A 84 9.41 -7.94 -4.13
C HIS A 84 8.75 -6.67 -3.60
N ILE A 85 9.41 -5.94 -2.70
CA ILE A 85 8.83 -4.79 -2.01
C ILE A 85 9.53 -3.51 -2.46
N ILE A 86 8.80 -2.68 -3.21
CA ILE A 86 9.20 -1.32 -3.58
C ILE A 86 8.76 -0.41 -2.43
N PHE A 87 9.73 0.23 -1.76
CA PHE A 87 9.46 0.90 -0.50
C PHE A 87 10.10 2.27 -0.42
N GLY A 88 9.32 3.27 -0.01
CA GLY A 88 9.79 4.63 0.21
C GLY A 88 8.99 5.34 1.31
N MET A 89 9.67 6.13 2.13
CA MET A 89 9.08 6.84 3.27
C MET A 89 9.37 8.34 3.22
N VAL A 90 8.70 9.08 4.08
CA VAL A 90 8.95 10.51 4.36
C VAL A 90 9.58 10.68 5.74
N ASN A 91 10.37 11.74 5.93
CA ASN A 91 11.18 11.96 7.12
C ASN A 91 10.39 12.24 8.42
N ASP A 92 9.10 12.54 8.33
CA ASP A 92 8.25 12.94 9.47
C ASP A 92 7.52 11.74 10.14
N LYS A 93 7.91 10.50 9.84
CA LYS A 93 7.27 9.28 10.33
C LYS A 93 8.17 8.49 11.28
N ASP A 94 7.57 7.62 12.08
CA ASP A 94 8.31 6.59 12.82
C ASP A 94 8.79 5.50 11.87
N ILE A 95 9.91 5.78 11.21
CA ILE A 95 10.53 4.88 10.23
C ILE A 95 10.98 3.58 10.89
N ARG A 96 11.50 3.65 12.12
CA ARG A 96 12.08 2.49 12.83
C ARG A 96 11.01 1.45 13.17
N GLY A 97 9.87 1.89 13.73
CA GLY A 97 8.75 1.01 14.03
C GLY A 97 8.20 0.31 12.79
N VAL A 98 8.16 1.03 11.65
CA VAL A 98 7.75 0.46 10.36
C VAL A 98 8.77 -0.57 9.86
N LEU A 99 10.07 -0.23 9.78
CA LEU A 99 11.11 -1.13 9.26
C LEU A 99 11.22 -2.43 10.06
N GLN A 100 11.03 -2.36 11.38
CA GLN A 100 11.06 -3.53 12.26
C GLN A 100 9.96 -4.56 11.92
N ARG A 101 8.84 -4.12 11.37
CA ARG A 101 7.67 -4.97 11.03
C ARG A 101 7.82 -5.66 9.67
N LEU A 102 8.55 -5.06 8.75
CA LEU A 102 8.65 -5.52 7.37
C LEU A 102 9.25 -6.93 7.24
N PRO A 103 8.82 -7.75 6.26
CA PRO A 103 9.29 -9.12 6.09
C PRO A 103 10.75 -9.15 5.63
N LYS A 104 11.62 -9.83 6.41
CA LYS A 104 13.07 -9.89 6.14
C LYS A 104 13.42 -10.79 4.95
N GLU A 105 12.54 -11.71 4.62
CA GLU A 105 12.64 -12.65 3.52
C GLU A 105 12.35 -12.04 2.15
N ALA A 106 11.77 -10.83 2.11
CA ALA A 106 11.45 -10.13 0.87
C ALA A 106 12.70 -9.48 0.24
N ARG A 107 12.66 -9.29 -1.07
CA ARG A 107 13.65 -8.48 -1.79
C ARG A 107 13.17 -7.03 -1.88
N TYR A 108 14.01 -6.09 -1.42
CA TYR A 108 13.65 -4.68 -1.35
C TYR A 108 14.21 -3.86 -2.52
N TYR A 109 13.42 -2.84 -2.88
CA TYR A 109 13.74 -1.81 -3.88
C TYR A 109 13.45 -0.47 -3.21
N PHE A 110 14.47 0.10 -2.56
CA PHE A 110 14.33 1.34 -1.80
C PHE A 110 14.29 2.54 -2.75
N THR A 111 13.32 3.42 -2.56
CA THR A 111 13.09 4.55 -3.45
C THR A 111 12.50 5.75 -2.71
N ALA A 112 12.35 6.88 -3.39
CA ALA A 112 11.74 8.08 -2.85
C ALA A 112 10.56 8.55 -3.69
N ALA A 113 9.59 9.17 -3.03
CA ALA A 113 8.53 9.93 -3.68
C ALA A 113 9.05 11.28 -4.18
N SER A 114 8.40 11.87 -5.19
CA SER A 114 8.75 13.17 -5.78
C SER A 114 8.30 14.36 -4.91
N VAL A 115 8.59 14.31 -3.61
CA VAL A 115 8.28 15.39 -2.65
C VAL A 115 9.50 15.78 -1.82
N PRO A 116 9.66 17.07 -1.45
CA PRO A 116 10.87 17.56 -0.76
C PRO A 116 11.17 16.87 0.59
N ARG A 117 10.14 16.31 1.26
CA ARG A 117 10.29 15.62 2.55
C ARG A 117 10.49 14.11 2.42
N ALA A 118 10.65 13.59 1.22
CA ALA A 118 10.97 12.18 1.03
C ALA A 118 12.33 11.86 1.65
N LEU A 119 12.43 10.69 2.30
CA LEU A 119 13.71 10.17 2.75
C LEU A 119 14.52 9.70 1.54
N ALA A 120 15.80 10.06 1.47
CA ALA A 120 16.67 9.61 0.38
C ALA A 120 16.74 8.07 0.37
N PRO A 121 16.73 7.43 -0.81
CA PRO A 121 16.76 5.97 -0.92
C PRO A 121 17.95 5.33 -0.20
N GLU A 122 19.12 5.98 -0.24
CA GLU A 122 20.35 5.53 0.41
C GLU A 122 20.24 5.57 1.94
N ASP A 123 19.64 6.64 2.49
CA ASP A 123 19.42 6.78 3.93
C ASP A 123 18.38 5.74 4.41
N LEU A 124 17.33 5.51 3.61
CA LEU A 124 16.32 4.50 3.90
C LEU A 124 16.94 3.09 3.87
N GLN A 125 17.77 2.78 2.88
CA GLN A 125 18.49 1.52 2.78
C GLN A 125 19.38 1.30 4.00
N ALA A 126 20.22 2.29 4.36
CA ALA A 126 21.13 2.18 5.52
C ALA A 126 20.36 1.93 6.84
N LEU A 127 19.20 2.58 7.02
CA LEU A 127 18.32 2.29 8.16
C LEU A 127 17.72 0.89 8.08
N ALA A 128 17.27 0.46 6.90
CA ALA A 128 16.63 -0.83 6.68
C ALA A 128 17.60 -2.02 6.94
N GLU A 129 18.87 -1.87 6.59
CA GLU A 129 19.93 -2.86 6.85
C GLU A 129 20.09 -3.16 8.34
N LEU A 130 19.88 -2.18 9.24
CA LEU A 130 19.90 -2.39 10.68
C LEU A 130 18.82 -3.36 11.18
N TYR A 131 17.76 -3.53 10.40
CA TYR A 131 16.64 -4.44 10.67
C TYR A 131 16.71 -5.73 9.85
N GLY A 132 17.78 -5.92 9.07
CA GLY A 132 17.99 -7.12 8.24
C GLY A 132 17.21 -7.11 6.93
N LEU A 133 16.75 -5.94 6.46
CA LEU A 133 16.08 -5.79 5.17
C LEU A 133 17.14 -5.55 4.08
N GLN A 134 17.13 -6.36 3.03
CA GLN A 134 18.17 -6.32 2.00
C GLN A 134 17.57 -5.91 0.63
N GLY A 135 18.23 -4.99 -0.05
CA GLY A 135 17.81 -4.52 -1.37
C GLY A 135 18.73 -3.47 -1.95
N ALA A 136 18.34 -2.92 -3.10
CA ALA A 136 19.06 -1.85 -3.81
C ALA A 136 18.26 -0.55 -3.82
N THR A 137 18.92 0.57 -4.08
CA THR A 137 18.31 1.90 -4.17
C THR A 137 17.99 2.26 -5.62
N TYR A 138 16.92 3.04 -5.78
CA TYR A 138 16.44 3.54 -7.07
C TYR A 138 15.97 4.99 -6.92
N PRO A 139 16.19 5.84 -7.93
CA PRO A 139 15.92 7.27 -7.82
C PRO A 139 14.41 7.61 -7.76
N ASN A 140 13.56 6.74 -8.29
CA ASN A 140 12.10 6.92 -8.31
C ASN A 140 11.37 5.57 -8.35
N VAL A 141 10.05 5.61 -8.12
CA VAL A 141 9.20 4.41 -8.05
C VAL A 141 9.14 3.66 -9.37
N HIS A 142 9.24 4.35 -10.51
CA HIS A 142 9.15 3.73 -11.83
C HIS A 142 10.37 2.87 -12.12
N GLU A 143 11.58 3.38 -11.86
CA GLU A 143 12.81 2.61 -12.02
C GLU A 143 12.87 1.42 -11.06
N ALA A 144 12.44 1.61 -9.81
CA ALA A 144 12.30 0.54 -8.84
C ALA A 144 11.33 -0.55 -9.32
N LEU A 145 10.18 -0.16 -9.88
CA LEU A 145 9.18 -1.09 -10.42
C LEU A 145 9.69 -1.84 -11.65
N VAL A 146 10.39 -1.17 -12.57
CA VAL A 146 11.02 -1.82 -13.73
C VAL A 146 12.05 -2.87 -13.27
N ALA A 147 12.90 -2.54 -12.30
CA ALA A 147 13.88 -3.47 -11.75
C ALA A 147 13.20 -4.66 -11.04
N ALA A 148 12.15 -4.42 -10.27
CA ALA A 148 11.39 -5.45 -9.58
C ALA A 148 10.71 -6.41 -10.58
N ARG A 149 10.03 -5.88 -11.61
CA ARG A 149 9.41 -6.67 -12.68
C ARG A 149 10.40 -7.55 -13.42
N LYS A 150 11.61 -7.02 -13.70
CA LYS A 150 12.66 -7.80 -14.38
C LYS A 150 13.19 -8.95 -13.53
N ALA A 151 13.18 -8.81 -12.21
CA ALA A 151 13.71 -9.80 -11.28
C ALA A 151 12.68 -10.84 -10.83
N ALA A 152 11.39 -10.52 -10.93
CA ALA A 152 10.30 -11.37 -10.47
C ALA A 152 9.94 -12.44 -11.49
N ASN A 153 9.50 -13.60 -11.01
CA ASN A 153 8.78 -14.57 -11.82
C ASN A 153 7.31 -14.10 -11.95
N PRO A 154 6.80 -13.84 -13.20
CA PRO A 154 5.48 -13.25 -13.38
C PRO A 154 4.32 -14.13 -12.89
N ASP A 155 4.52 -15.44 -12.77
CA ASP A 155 3.47 -16.41 -12.43
C ASP A 155 3.40 -16.72 -10.93
N THR A 156 4.48 -16.47 -10.18
CA THR A 156 4.58 -16.90 -8.77
C THR A 156 4.85 -15.78 -7.80
N ASP A 157 5.50 -14.69 -8.23
CA ASP A 157 5.98 -13.65 -7.35
C ASP A 157 4.98 -12.49 -7.25
N VAL A 158 4.98 -11.85 -6.09
CA VAL A 158 4.16 -10.68 -5.85
C VAL A 158 5.04 -9.46 -5.66
N LEU A 159 4.72 -8.40 -6.39
CA LEU A 159 5.27 -7.08 -6.24
C LEU A 159 4.35 -6.26 -5.34
N PHE A 160 4.92 -5.62 -4.33
CA PHE A 160 4.20 -4.71 -3.45
C PHE A 160 4.86 -3.32 -3.45
N VAL A 161 4.04 -2.27 -3.55
CA VAL A 161 4.51 -0.87 -3.44
C VAL A 161 3.84 -0.23 -2.23
N GLY A 162 4.66 0.36 -1.32
CA GLY A 162 4.11 0.96 -0.11
C GLY A 162 5.08 1.85 0.66
N GLY A 163 4.64 2.29 1.83
CA GLY A 163 5.40 3.11 2.79
C GLY A 163 5.06 4.60 2.79
N SER A 164 4.45 5.14 1.73
CA SER A 164 4.06 6.54 1.65
C SER A 164 2.88 6.77 0.71
N ASN A 165 1.94 7.63 1.11
CA ASN A 165 0.86 8.10 0.22
C ASN A 165 1.42 8.79 -1.05
N PHE A 166 2.53 9.52 -0.90
CA PHE A 166 3.16 10.24 -2.02
C PHE A 166 3.78 9.27 -3.02
N LEU A 167 4.43 8.20 -2.54
CA LEU A 167 4.98 7.17 -3.40
C LEU A 167 3.87 6.48 -4.21
N ILE A 168 2.73 6.19 -3.56
CA ILE A 168 1.58 5.60 -4.25
C ILE A 168 0.96 6.59 -5.24
N SER A 169 0.94 7.89 -4.93
CA SER A 169 0.48 8.91 -5.87
C SER A 169 1.35 8.95 -7.13
N ASP A 170 2.69 8.91 -6.99
CA ASP A 170 3.60 8.88 -8.12
C ASP A 170 3.41 7.61 -8.96
N LEU A 171 3.28 6.44 -8.30
CA LEU A 171 2.99 5.18 -8.97
C LEU A 171 1.70 5.24 -9.79
N LEU A 172 0.61 5.73 -9.18
CA LEU A 172 -0.72 5.74 -9.77
C LEU A 172 -0.88 6.78 -10.90
N ALA A 173 0.04 7.73 -11.03
CA ALA A 173 0.05 8.67 -12.15
C ALA A 173 0.19 7.95 -13.50
N ASP A 174 0.88 6.80 -13.54
CA ASP A 174 1.05 5.99 -14.75
C ASP A 174 -0.07 4.95 -14.96
N PHE A 175 -0.87 4.69 -13.93
CA PHE A 175 -1.98 3.75 -14.00
C PHE A 175 -3.31 4.51 -14.11
N SER A 176 -3.76 4.78 -15.34
CA SER A 176 -5.09 5.34 -15.55
C SER A 176 -6.15 4.33 -15.09
N THR A 177 -7.34 4.82 -14.69
CA THR A 177 -8.47 3.97 -14.29
C THR A 177 -8.98 3.03 -15.41
N THR A 178 -8.45 3.18 -16.62
CA THR A 178 -8.78 2.38 -17.81
C THR A 178 -7.93 1.10 -17.94
N ASP A 179 -6.83 0.98 -17.22
CA ASP A 179 -5.87 -0.15 -17.35
C ASP A 179 -6.19 -1.32 -16.41
N ILE A 180 -7.34 -1.27 -15.70
CA ILE A 180 -7.75 -2.26 -14.69
C ILE A 180 -8.92 -3.12 -15.21
N ASN A 181 -8.77 -3.71 -16.40
CA ASN A 181 -9.69 -4.74 -16.90
C ASN A 181 -8.96 -6.02 -17.26
#